data_7b6c2147bfed5122353348b4a06ea747
#
_entry.id   7b6c2147bfed5122353348b4a06ea747
#
_cell.length_a   1.000
_cell.length_b   1.000
_cell.length_c   1.000
_cell.angle_alpha   90.00
_cell.angle_beta   90.00
_cell.angle_gamma   90.00
#
_symmetry.space_group_name_H-M   'P 1'
#
loop_
_entity.id
_entity.type
_entity.pdbx_description
1 polymer ?
#
loop_
_entity_poly.entity_id
_entity_poly.type
_entity_poly.pdbx_seq_one_letter_code
_entity_poly.pdbx_strand_id
1 'polypeptide(L)'
;MTSEIMTTEKVAEGDEIFFVGLLPQYYNTRRNEPVTRFGRLALSPKEKIASPEGPIDLLFAECQSFPGNSGSPVFLQFGPIRQAGTIVVGGDRLMLLGIMKGYFYQRGKVNIHPVTTLELAFQENIGIAAITPVQKLHEILFSEGLVQQRESAN
;
A
#
# COMPACT_ATOMS: atom_id res chain seq x y z
N MET A 1 -5.77 11.89 -3.88
CA MET A 1 -7.16 11.50 -3.56
C MET A 1 -7.49 12.10 -2.21
N THR A 2 -8.40 13.06 -2.16
CA THR A 2 -8.83 13.66 -0.90
C THR A 2 -9.81 12.74 -0.18
N SER A 3 -10.04 12.93 1.12
CA SER A 3 -11.06 12.19 1.86
C SER A 3 -12.45 12.32 1.21
N GLU A 4 -12.70 13.46 0.55
CA GLU A 4 -13.91 13.71 -0.23
C GLU A 4 -14.06 12.74 -1.42
N ILE A 5 -12.98 12.46 -2.15
CA ILE A 5 -13.03 11.52 -3.28
C ILE A 5 -13.25 10.10 -2.78
N MET A 6 -12.61 9.69 -1.69
CA MET A 6 -12.88 8.37 -1.08
C MET A 6 -14.36 8.22 -0.69
N THR A 7 -14.94 9.27 -0.13
CA THR A 7 -16.36 9.29 0.25
C THR A 7 -17.26 9.31 -0.99
N THR A 8 -16.97 10.16 -1.98
CA THR A 8 -17.77 10.28 -3.20
C THR A 8 -17.76 8.98 -4.01
N GLU A 9 -16.61 8.35 -4.13
CA GLU A 9 -16.45 7.08 -4.86
C GLU A 9 -16.81 5.86 -4.01
N LYS A 10 -17.25 6.07 -2.76
CA LYS A 10 -17.64 5.00 -1.82
C LYS A 10 -16.55 3.92 -1.67
N VAL A 11 -15.30 4.36 -1.52
CA VAL A 11 -14.19 3.43 -1.25
C VAL A 11 -14.42 2.77 0.10
N ALA A 12 -14.38 1.44 0.12
CA ALA A 12 -14.66 0.66 1.32
C ALA A 12 -13.68 -0.52 1.44
N GLU A 13 -13.64 -1.09 2.62
CA GLU A 13 -12.98 -2.36 2.87
C GLU A 13 -13.57 -3.44 1.96
N GLY A 14 -12.68 -4.27 1.39
CA GLY A 14 -13.03 -5.27 0.38
C GLY A 14 -12.84 -4.82 -1.07
N ASP A 15 -12.66 -3.53 -1.33
CA ASP A 15 -12.36 -3.03 -2.68
C ASP A 15 -11.03 -3.61 -3.20
N GLU A 16 -11.03 -3.95 -4.49
CA GLU A 16 -9.87 -4.53 -5.13
C GLU A 16 -8.77 -3.48 -5.33
N ILE A 17 -7.56 -3.87 -4.99
CA ILE A 17 -6.36 -3.08 -5.21
C ILE A 17 -5.33 -3.90 -5.97
N PHE A 18 -4.43 -3.21 -6.64
CA PHE A 18 -3.19 -3.79 -7.12
C PHE A 18 -2.03 -2.80 -6.95
N PHE A 19 -0.84 -3.32 -6.91
CA PHE A 19 0.36 -2.50 -6.95
C PHE A 19 1.39 -3.10 -7.92
N VAL A 20 2.26 -2.23 -8.41
CA VAL A 20 3.31 -2.58 -9.36
C VAL A 20 4.65 -2.35 -8.70
N GLY A 21 5.45 -3.40 -8.58
CA GLY A 21 6.72 -3.33 -7.89
C GLY A 21 7.72 -4.35 -8.41
N LEU A 22 8.96 -4.24 -7.99
CA LEU A 22 10.00 -5.19 -8.34
C LEU A 22 9.87 -6.46 -7.50
N LEU A 23 10.27 -7.58 -8.08
CA LEU A 23 10.48 -8.83 -7.36
C LEU A 23 11.97 -8.99 -7.07
N PRO A 24 12.42 -8.73 -5.83
CA PRO A 24 13.86 -8.69 -5.52
C PRO A 24 14.61 -9.99 -5.75
N GLN A 25 13.90 -11.12 -5.79
CA GLN A 25 14.48 -12.43 -6.06
C GLN A 25 14.64 -12.72 -7.56
N TYR A 26 14.12 -11.84 -8.42
CA TYR A 26 14.15 -12.02 -9.86
C TYR A 26 14.83 -10.81 -10.52
N TYR A 27 16.08 -11.01 -10.87
CA TYR A 27 16.88 -10.00 -11.57
C TYR A 27 17.05 -10.42 -13.02
N ASN A 28 16.64 -9.55 -13.93
CA ASN A 28 16.95 -9.73 -15.33
C ASN A 28 18.28 -9.02 -15.64
N THR A 29 19.09 -9.59 -16.52
CA THR A 29 20.44 -9.07 -16.84
C THR A 29 20.40 -7.76 -17.62
N ARG A 30 19.30 -7.44 -18.25
CA ARG A 30 19.16 -6.26 -19.14
C ARG A 30 18.07 -5.29 -18.72
N ARG A 31 17.05 -5.72 -17.99
CA ARG A 31 15.89 -4.90 -17.60
C ARG A 31 15.35 -5.36 -16.25
N ASN A 32 14.93 -4.41 -15.44
CA ASN A 32 14.12 -4.71 -14.28
C ASN A 32 12.66 -4.71 -14.72
N GLU A 33 12.04 -5.87 -14.73
CA GLU A 33 10.63 -6.03 -15.08
C GLU A 33 9.79 -6.03 -13.82
N PRO A 34 8.84 -5.10 -13.69
CA PRO A 34 7.98 -5.05 -12.53
C PRO A 34 6.94 -6.17 -12.59
N VAL A 35 6.53 -6.64 -11.43
CA VAL A 35 5.40 -7.57 -11.27
C VAL A 35 4.20 -6.84 -10.72
N THR A 36 3.02 -7.21 -11.18
CA THR A 36 1.75 -6.74 -10.63
C THR A 36 1.29 -7.71 -9.56
N ARG A 37 0.89 -7.17 -8.42
CA ARG A 37 0.34 -7.94 -7.30
C ARG A 37 -1.03 -7.40 -6.96
N PHE A 38 -1.94 -8.29 -6.65
CA PHE A 38 -3.34 -7.99 -6.35
C PHE A 38 -3.62 -8.21 -4.87
N GLY A 39 -4.64 -7.53 -4.39
CA GLY A 39 -5.11 -7.63 -3.01
C GLY A 39 -6.41 -6.88 -2.81
N ARG A 40 -6.75 -6.64 -1.55
CA ARG A 40 -7.95 -5.90 -1.17
C ARG A 40 -7.65 -4.87 -0.09
N LEU A 41 -8.37 -3.77 -0.12
CA LEU A 41 -8.36 -2.81 0.99
C LEU A 41 -8.94 -3.52 2.23
N ALA A 42 -8.10 -3.68 3.25
CA ALA A 42 -8.48 -4.42 4.46
C ALA A 42 -9.04 -3.49 5.54
N LEU A 43 -8.47 -2.29 5.66
CA LEU A 43 -8.91 -1.31 6.66
C LEU A 43 -8.51 0.10 6.25
N SER A 44 -9.46 1.03 6.41
CA SER A 44 -9.24 2.47 6.35
C SER A 44 -9.48 3.06 7.75
N PRO A 45 -8.44 3.19 8.58
CA PRO A 45 -8.59 3.66 9.95
C PRO A 45 -9.17 5.07 9.99
N LYS A 46 -10.08 5.31 10.92
CA LYS A 46 -10.67 6.64 11.16
C LYS A 46 -9.73 7.55 11.96
N GLU A 47 -8.78 6.95 12.65
CA GLU A 47 -7.80 7.63 13.49
C GLU A 47 -6.38 7.30 13.03
N LYS A 48 -5.47 8.22 13.34
CA LYS A 48 -4.05 8.01 13.04
C LYS A 48 -3.47 6.87 13.84
N ILE A 49 -2.60 6.12 13.21
CA ILE A 49 -1.89 5.00 13.83
C ILE A 49 -0.68 5.53 14.60
N ALA A 50 -0.52 5.07 15.83
CA ALA A 50 0.67 5.41 16.62
C ALA A 50 1.93 4.81 15.99
N SER A 51 2.97 5.63 15.83
CA SER A 51 4.28 5.19 15.40
C SER A 51 5.38 5.83 16.26
N PRO A 52 6.61 5.30 16.26
CA PRO A 52 7.72 5.89 17.01
C PRO A 52 8.02 7.34 16.62
N GLU A 53 7.69 7.72 15.40
CA GLU A 53 7.90 9.07 14.83
C GLU A 53 6.70 10.01 15.04
N GLY A 54 5.65 9.51 15.71
CA GLY A 54 4.39 10.22 15.92
C GLY A 54 3.21 9.59 15.17
N PRO A 55 1.99 10.11 15.38
CA PRO A 55 0.79 9.57 14.75
C PRO A 55 0.82 9.76 13.23
N ILE A 56 0.61 8.67 12.47
CA ILE A 56 0.64 8.65 11.01
C ILE A 56 -0.68 8.16 10.41
N ASP A 57 -0.96 8.63 9.20
CA ASP A 57 -2.10 8.15 8.40
C ASP A 57 -1.65 6.93 7.60
N LEU A 58 -2.36 5.81 7.74
CA LEU A 58 -2.14 4.58 6.99
C LEU A 58 -3.45 3.98 6.52
N LEU A 59 -3.38 3.28 5.40
CA LEU A 59 -4.39 2.31 4.98
C LEU A 59 -3.77 0.93 5.08
N PHE A 60 -4.58 -0.09 5.33
CA PHE A 60 -4.13 -1.47 5.35
C PHE A 60 -4.75 -2.26 4.22
N ALA A 61 -3.94 -3.11 3.61
CA ALA A 61 -4.38 -3.97 2.53
C ALA A 61 -3.98 -5.42 2.81
N GLU A 62 -4.88 -6.33 2.52
CA GLU A 62 -4.57 -7.74 2.45
C GLU A 62 -3.94 -8.02 1.09
N CYS A 63 -2.63 -8.16 1.07
CA CYS A 63 -1.87 -8.51 -0.11
C CYS A 63 -0.47 -9.00 0.27
N GLN A 64 0.12 -9.82 -0.59
CA GLN A 64 1.49 -10.25 -0.40
C GLN A 64 2.46 -9.14 -0.80
N SER A 65 3.07 -8.50 0.19
CA SER A 65 4.11 -7.51 0.01
C SER A 65 5.42 -8.01 0.64
N PHE A 66 6.53 -7.72 0.02
CA PHE A 66 7.86 -8.20 0.44
C PHE A 66 8.83 -7.03 0.57
N PRO A 67 9.98 -7.23 1.25
CA PRO A 67 11.06 -6.26 1.24
C PRO A 67 11.43 -5.87 -0.20
N GLY A 68 11.55 -4.57 -0.47
CA GLY A 68 11.78 -4.02 -1.79
C GLY A 68 10.52 -3.54 -2.53
N ASN A 69 9.32 -3.84 -2.01
CA ASN A 69 8.08 -3.27 -2.57
C ASN A 69 7.74 -1.87 -1.99
N SER A 70 8.48 -1.38 -1.00
CA SER A 70 8.28 -0.02 -0.47
C SER A 70 8.49 1.02 -1.58
N GLY A 71 7.61 2.01 -1.65
CA GLY A 71 7.61 3.01 -2.72
C GLY A 71 6.78 2.64 -3.94
N SER A 72 6.30 1.40 -4.06
CA SER A 72 5.43 0.99 -5.16
C SER A 72 4.09 1.72 -5.15
N PRO A 73 3.60 2.21 -6.30
CA PRO A 73 2.27 2.80 -6.39
C PRO A 73 1.20 1.74 -6.21
N VAL A 74 0.22 2.05 -5.38
CA VAL A 74 -0.95 1.19 -5.11
C VAL A 74 -2.18 1.82 -5.74
N PHE A 75 -2.85 1.07 -6.58
CA PHE A 75 -4.05 1.51 -7.29
C PHE A 75 -5.29 0.79 -6.76
N LEU A 76 -6.37 1.52 -6.69
CA LEU A 76 -7.71 1.01 -6.48
C LEU A 76 -8.33 0.71 -7.84
N GLN A 77 -8.89 -0.47 -7.99
CA GLN A 77 -9.64 -0.87 -9.17
C GLN A 77 -11.14 -0.84 -8.84
N PHE A 78 -11.87 -0.05 -9.59
CA PHE A 78 -13.31 0.04 -9.42
C PHE A 78 -14.03 -1.02 -10.23
N GLY A 79 -14.71 -1.93 -9.56
CA GLY A 79 -15.57 -2.90 -10.20
C GLY A 79 -16.81 -2.26 -10.88
N PRO A 80 -17.48 -2.99 -11.75
CA PRO A 80 -18.63 -2.48 -12.53
C PRO A 80 -19.87 -2.19 -11.68
N ILE A 81 -19.95 -2.70 -10.45
CA ILE A 81 -21.13 -2.56 -9.58
C ILE A 81 -20.72 -1.83 -8.32
N ARG A 82 -20.95 -0.52 -8.25
CA ARG A 82 -20.74 0.30 -7.04
C ARG A 82 -22.03 0.89 -6.46
N GLN A 83 -23.10 0.88 -7.21
CA GLN A 83 -24.41 1.30 -6.74
C GLN A 83 -25.39 0.14 -6.90
N ALA A 84 -26.18 -0.11 -5.87
CA ALA A 84 -27.22 -1.13 -5.94
C ALA A 84 -28.13 -0.89 -7.16
N GLY A 85 -28.20 -1.89 -8.03
CA GLY A 85 -29.03 -1.84 -9.25
C GLY A 85 -28.44 -1.14 -10.46
N THR A 86 -27.20 -0.65 -10.40
CA THR A 86 -26.55 0.01 -11.54
C THR A 86 -25.28 -0.74 -11.94
N ILE A 87 -25.25 -1.22 -13.17
CA ILE A 87 -24.04 -1.79 -13.78
C ILE A 87 -23.45 -0.71 -14.68
N VAL A 88 -22.25 -0.24 -14.34
CA VAL A 88 -21.50 0.67 -15.22
C VAL A 88 -20.74 -0.18 -16.23
N VAL A 89 -21.22 -0.23 -17.43
CA VAL A 89 -20.57 -0.94 -18.55
C VAL A 89 -19.56 -0.01 -19.20
N GLY A 90 -18.30 -0.41 -19.22
CA GLY A 90 -17.26 0.25 -20.02
C GLY A 90 -16.43 1.29 -19.29
N GLY A 91 -15.73 0.89 -18.26
CA GLY A 91 -14.70 1.72 -17.68
C GLY A 91 -14.14 1.12 -16.41
N ASP A 92 -13.09 0.33 -16.54
CA ASP A 92 -12.20 0.07 -15.40
C ASP A 92 -11.55 1.40 -15.01
N ARG A 93 -12.11 2.03 -13.99
CA ARG A 93 -11.52 3.25 -13.43
C ARG A 93 -10.45 2.83 -12.45
N LEU A 94 -9.25 3.30 -12.70
CA LEU A 94 -8.11 3.16 -11.81
C LEU A 94 -7.89 4.47 -11.05
N MET A 95 -7.59 4.35 -9.77
CA MET A 95 -7.26 5.50 -8.95
C MET A 95 -6.04 5.19 -8.10
N LEU A 96 -5.07 6.10 -8.08
CA LEU A 96 -3.94 5.97 -7.17
C LEU A 96 -4.43 6.09 -5.72
N LEU A 97 -4.35 5.00 -4.98
CA LEU A 97 -4.76 4.92 -3.57
C LEU A 97 -3.66 5.46 -2.65
N GLY A 98 -2.41 5.18 -2.97
CA GLY A 98 -1.27 5.56 -2.15
C GLY A 98 0.02 4.90 -2.58
N ILE A 99 0.96 4.88 -1.66
CA ILE A 99 2.30 4.32 -1.85
C ILE A 99 2.52 3.22 -0.82
N MET A 100 3.02 2.08 -1.28
CA MET A 100 3.39 0.97 -0.40
C MET A 100 4.44 1.42 0.61
N LYS A 101 4.13 1.35 1.90
CA LYS A 101 5.07 1.68 2.97
C LYS A 101 5.84 0.45 3.44
N GLY A 102 5.15 -0.67 3.58
CA GLY A 102 5.73 -1.89 4.11
C GLY A 102 4.65 -2.95 4.37
N TYR A 103 5.01 -3.91 5.21
CA TYR A 103 4.12 -4.99 5.60
C TYR A 103 4.28 -5.29 7.10
N PHE A 104 3.28 -5.92 7.67
CA PHE A 104 3.34 -6.42 9.03
C PHE A 104 3.90 -7.83 9.05
N TYR A 105 4.65 -8.14 10.10
CA TYR A 105 5.20 -9.46 10.34
C TYR A 105 4.94 -9.91 11.78
N GLN A 106 4.78 -11.19 11.95
CA GLN A 106 4.74 -11.81 13.24
C GLN A 106 6.12 -12.39 13.59
N ARG A 107 6.58 -12.16 14.80
CA ARG A 107 7.79 -12.79 15.32
C ARG A 107 7.44 -14.09 16.02
N GLY A 108 8.02 -15.18 15.57
CA GLY A 108 7.94 -16.46 16.24
C GLY A 108 9.27 -16.79 16.93
N LYS A 109 9.19 -17.54 18.02
CA LYS A 109 10.35 -18.13 18.68
C LYS A 109 10.22 -19.65 18.63
N VAL A 110 11.29 -20.33 18.24
CA VAL A 110 11.38 -21.78 18.32
C VAL A 110 12.32 -22.11 19.47
N ASN A 111 11.80 -22.77 20.51
CA ASN A 111 12.60 -23.25 21.61
C ASN A 111 13.02 -24.69 21.31
N ILE A 112 14.32 -24.93 21.17
CA ILE A 112 14.88 -26.26 20.97
C ILE A 112 15.48 -26.73 22.30
N HIS A 113 14.89 -27.76 22.92
CA HIS A 113 15.43 -28.44 24.08
C HIS A 113 16.15 -29.74 23.62
N PRO A 114 17.30 -30.22 24.20
CA PRO A 114 17.62 -30.07 25.60
C PRO A 114 19.06 -29.67 25.99
N VAL A 115 19.97 -29.27 25.15
CA VAL A 115 21.38 -29.16 25.57
C VAL A 115 22.02 -27.80 25.39
N THR A 116 21.49 -26.97 24.53
CA THR A 116 21.97 -25.60 24.31
C THR A 116 20.77 -24.74 23.94
N THR A 117 20.59 -23.62 24.66
CA THR A 117 19.49 -22.69 24.34
C THR A 117 19.85 -21.96 23.07
N LEU A 118 19.39 -22.44 21.93
CA LEU A 118 19.43 -21.77 20.67
C LEU A 118 18.07 -21.10 20.44
N GLU A 119 17.99 -19.78 20.56
CA GLU A 119 16.79 -19.03 20.17
C GLU A 119 16.86 -18.76 18.66
N LEU A 120 16.04 -19.43 17.90
CA LEU A 120 15.79 -19.11 16.50
C LEU A 120 14.58 -18.17 16.42
N ALA A 121 14.81 -16.94 16.03
CA ALA A 121 13.74 -15.99 15.73
C ALA A 121 13.48 -15.98 14.23
N PHE A 122 12.23 -16.13 13.83
CA PHE A 122 11.80 -15.94 12.45
C PHE A 122 10.73 -14.84 12.37
N GLN A 123 10.64 -14.24 11.22
CA GLN A 123 9.61 -13.24 10.91
C GLN A 123 8.73 -13.79 9.80
N GLU A 124 7.46 -13.91 10.10
CA GLU A 124 6.45 -14.34 9.13
C GLU A 124 5.64 -13.15 8.66
N ASN A 125 5.51 -13.00 7.34
CA ASN A 125 4.64 -12.01 6.74
C ASN A 125 3.18 -12.46 6.92
N ILE A 126 2.39 -11.68 7.64
CA ILE A 126 0.99 -11.99 7.91
C ILE A 126 0.03 -11.60 6.77
N GLY A 127 0.55 -11.17 5.63
CA GLY A 127 -0.27 -10.82 4.47
C GLY A 127 -0.91 -9.43 4.54
N ILE A 128 -0.61 -8.65 5.57
CA ILE A 128 -1.12 -7.28 5.71
C ILE A 128 -0.04 -6.27 5.33
N ALA A 129 -0.32 -5.45 4.35
CA ALA A 129 0.53 -4.36 3.91
C ALA A 129 0.03 -3.01 4.45
N ALA A 130 0.97 -2.11 4.71
CA ALA A 130 0.72 -0.73 5.07
C ALA A 130 0.91 0.18 3.86
N ILE A 131 -0.04 1.07 3.61
CA ILE A 131 -0.06 2.00 2.49
C ILE A 131 -0.12 3.42 3.05
N THR A 132 0.80 4.27 2.63
CA THR A 132 0.72 5.70 2.87
C THR A 132 -0.31 6.29 1.91
N PRO A 133 -1.39 6.94 2.39
CA PRO A 133 -2.43 7.49 1.53
C PRO A 133 -1.90 8.52 0.54
N VAL A 134 -2.49 8.59 -0.65
CA VAL A 134 -2.07 9.51 -1.71
C VAL A 134 -2.19 10.99 -1.32
N GLN A 135 -3.03 11.32 -0.32
CA GLN A 135 -3.07 12.67 0.24
C GLN A 135 -1.70 13.17 0.70
N LYS A 136 -0.89 12.28 1.30
CA LYS A 136 0.46 12.65 1.76
C LYS A 136 1.40 12.95 0.60
N LEU A 137 1.25 12.23 -0.51
CA LEU A 137 1.96 12.56 -1.73
C LEU A 137 1.52 13.91 -2.30
N HIS A 138 0.21 14.17 -2.29
CA HIS A 138 -0.34 15.44 -2.73
C HIS A 138 0.16 16.62 -1.88
N GLU A 139 0.14 16.48 -0.54
CA GLU A 139 0.67 17.49 0.39
C GLU A 139 2.13 17.85 0.07
N ILE A 140 2.95 16.87 -0.28
CA ILE A 140 4.35 17.09 -0.66
C ILE A 140 4.44 17.78 -2.03
N LEU A 141 3.79 17.22 -3.05
CA LEU A 141 3.91 17.70 -4.43
C LEU A 141 3.37 19.12 -4.62
N PHE A 142 2.38 19.50 -3.85
CA PHE A 142 1.75 20.83 -3.92
C PHE A 142 2.14 21.72 -2.73
N SER A 143 3.22 21.40 -2.01
CA SER A 143 3.80 22.32 -1.05
C SER A 143 4.33 23.58 -1.75
N GLU A 144 4.22 24.73 -1.08
CA GLU A 144 4.63 26.04 -1.66
C GLU A 144 6.07 26.00 -2.21
N GLY A 145 7.01 25.39 -1.49
CA GLY A 145 8.39 25.28 -1.92
C GLY A 145 8.58 24.51 -3.23
N LEU A 146 7.89 23.36 -3.39
CA LEU A 146 7.99 22.57 -4.61
C LEU A 146 7.23 23.20 -5.79
N VAL A 147 6.13 23.92 -5.53
CA VAL A 147 5.42 24.68 -6.57
C VAL A 147 6.33 25.77 -7.11
N GLN A 148 6.94 26.58 -6.23
CA GLN A 148 7.87 27.63 -6.64
C GLN A 148 9.08 27.10 -7.42
N GLN A 149 9.66 25.96 -7.01
CA GLN A 149 10.75 25.33 -7.74
C GLN A 149 10.35 24.93 -9.17
N ARG A 150 9.14 24.38 -9.36
CA ARG A 150 8.65 24.02 -10.70
C ARG A 150 8.38 25.23 -11.59
N GLU A 151 7.85 26.30 -11.01
CA GLU A 151 7.59 27.54 -11.74
C GLU A 151 8.88 28.27 -12.13
N SER A 152 9.92 28.19 -11.31
CA SER A 152 11.22 28.78 -11.59
C SER A 152 12.06 27.98 -12.58
N ALA A 153 11.72 26.71 -12.84
CA ALA A 153 12.43 25.84 -13.76
C ALA A 153 11.85 25.84 -15.20
N ASN A 154 10.73 26.53 -15.41
CA ASN A 154 10.09 26.74 -16.73
C ASN A 154 10.38 28.14 -17.26
#